data_1a00f2605f0fa65eeca99b8426271035
#
_entry.id   1a00f2605f0fa65eeca99b8426271035
#
_cell.length_a   1.000
_cell.length_b   1.000
_cell.length_c   1.000
_cell.angle_alpha   90.00
_cell.angle_beta   90.00
_cell.angle_gamma   90.00
#
_symmetry.space_group_name_H-M   'P 1'
#
loop_
_entity.id
_entity.type
_entity.pdbx_description
1 polymer ?
#
loop_
_entity_poly.entity_id
_entity_poly.type
_entity_poly.pdbx_seq_one_letter_code
_entity_poly.pdbx_strand_id
1 'polypeptide(L)'
;PKLARLARITPIFPDFPSAIQAVTSILQAGIPTARVEFVDEASIQQINKFSDTDFPTVPTLFLEFHGNESGLKEDLAFTEEIMEDLGCQTFTAESDTAKRNQLWEARHNLAYAFVHDYPGKKLMLTDIAVPISELADAIHFTKEKLAEAHIPGGIAGHVGDGNFHTFLMLDINNEEEVERAKRFNREIVLYALERGGTCTGEHGVGIGKKTYQKEEHGTALEVMKQLKKTFDPSNILNPTKIIDID
;
A
#
# COMPACT_ATOMS: atom_id res chain seq x y z
N PRO A 1 32.44 -5.98 2.82
CA PRO A 1 32.04 -4.95 1.87
C PRO A 1 30.90 -4.16 2.49
N LYS A 2 31.02 -2.82 2.60
CA LYS A 2 29.87 -2.00 2.97
C LYS A 2 28.87 -2.10 1.82
N LEU A 3 27.68 -2.63 2.08
CA LEU A 3 26.56 -2.52 1.18
C LEU A 3 26.29 -1.04 0.98
N ALA A 4 26.47 -0.56 -0.23
CA ALA A 4 25.97 0.75 -0.59
C ALA A 4 24.43 0.65 -0.62
N ARG A 5 23.76 1.60 -0.01
CA ARG A 5 22.31 1.72 -0.07
C ARG A 5 22.02 2.96 -0.89
N LEU A 6 21.30 2.79 -1.97
CA LEU A 6 20.77 3.91 -2.74
C LEU A 6 19.27 3.91 -2.55
N ALA A 7 18.75 4.96 -2.04
CA ALA A 7 17.33 5.16 -1.98
C ALA A 7 16.99 6.47 -2.68
N ARG A 8 15.91 6.44 -3.30
CA ARG A 8 15.07 7.47 -3.84
C ARG A 8 15.26 7.77 -5.31
N ILE A 9 14.25 7.29 -5.95
CA ILE A 9 13.80 7.93 -7.17
C ILE A 9 12.41 8.49 -6.82
N THR A 10 12.23 9.77 -7.04
CA THR A 10 10.90 10.37 -7.05
C THR A 10 10.54 10.62 -8.51
N PRO A 11 10.09 9.60 -9.24
CA PRO A 11 9.65 9.79 -10.61
C PRO A 11 8.33 10.52 -10.57
N ILE A 12 8.28 11.62 -11.30
CA ILE A 12 7.06 12.34 -11.60
C ILE A 12 6.53 11.75 -12.90
N PHE A 13 5.39 11.09 -12.82
CA PHE A 13 4.70 10.56 -14.00
C PHE A 13 3.59 11.52 -14.45
N PRO A 14 3.23 11.51 -15.74
CA PRO A 14 2.11 12.31 -16.25
C PRO A 14 0.77 11.86 -15.66
N ASP A 15 0.67 10.59 -15.31
CA ASP A 15 -0.52 9.98 -14.74
C ASP A 15 -0.17 8.80 -13.83
N PHE A 16 -1.16 8.38 -13.08
CA PHE A 16 -1.08 7.27 -12.15
C PHE A 16 -0.82 5.90 -12.83
N PRO A 17 -1.52 5.51 -13.94
CA PRO A 17 -1.24 4.25 -14.62
C PRO A 17 0.22 4.09 -15.03
N SER A 18 0.86 5.14 -15.54
CA SER A 18 2.27 5.13 -15.92
C SER A 18 3.19 4.85 -14.74
N ALA A 19 2.89 5.41 -13.56
CA ALA A 19 3.66 5.13 -12.34
C ALA A 19 3.61 3.66 -11.94
N ILE A 20 2.44 3.04 -11.98
CA ILE A 20 2.29 1.62 -11.62
C ILE A 20 2.82 0.69 -12.73
N GLN A 21 2.70 1.08 -14.01
CA GLN A 21 3.33 0.35 -15.09
C GLN A 21 4.85 0.31 -14.94
N ALA A 22 5.46 1.40 -14.45
CA ALA A 22 6.89 1.43 -14.16
C ALA A 22 7.29 0.41 -13.09
N VAL A 23 6.50 0.27 -12.01
CA VAL A 23 6.72 -0.77 -10.99
C VAL A 23 6.70 -2.16 -11.62
N THR A 24 5.66 -2.46 -12.40
CA THR A 24 5.52 -3.75 -13.08
C THR A 24 6.70 -4.04 -14.00
N SER A 25 7.13 -3.04 -14.79
CA SER A 25 8.25 -3.18 -15.72
C SER A 25 9.59 -3.41 -15.01
N ILE A 26 9.86 -2.70 -13.92
CA ILE A 26 11.06 -2.88 -13.08
C ILE A 26 11.12 -4.30 -12.50
N LEU A 27 9.99 -4.79 -11.97
CA LEU A 27 9.92 -6.15 -11.41
C LEU A 27 10.06 -7.22 -12.49
N GLN A 28 9.45 -7.05 -13.66
CA GLN A 28 9.57 -7.97 -14.80
C GLN A 28 10.99 -7.98 -15.39
N ALA A 29 11.68 -6.86 -15.37
CA ALA A 29 13.08 -6.76 -15.78
C ALA A 29 14.03 -7.48 -14.80
N GLY A 30 13.55 -7.92 -13.64
CA GLY A 30 14.34 -8.60 -12.63
C GLY A 30 15.33 -7.69 -11.90
N ILE A 31 15.08 -6.37 -11.90
CA ILE A 31 15.92 -5.41 -11.17
C ILE A 31 15.76 -5.64 -9.68
N PRO A 32 16.85 -5.87 -8.91
CA PRO A 32 16.77 -6.23 -7.49
C PRO A 32 16.46 -5.01 -6.63
N THR A 33 15.18 -4.67 -6.53
CA THR A 33 14.70 -3.61 -5.63
C THR A 33 14.59 -4.13 -4.20
N ALA A 34 15.02 -3.33 -3.23
CA ALA A 34 14.86 -3.62 -1.80
C ALA A 34 13.51 -3.15 -1.26
N ARG A 35 12.96 -2.09 -1.84
CA ARG A 35 11.61 -1.55 -1.54
C ARG A 35 11.05 -0.85 -2.75
N VAL A 36 9.74 -0.99 -2.92
CA VAL A 36 8.96 -0.26 -3.93
C VAL A 36 7.68 0.23 -3.27
N GLU A 37 7.62 1.53 -3.02
CA GLU A 37 6.49 2.18 -2.35
C GLU A 37 5.79 3.13 -3.31
N PHE A 38 4.48 3.16 -3.23
CA PHE A 38 3.64 4.13 -3.93
C PHE A 38 2.95 5.05 -2.94
N VAL A 39 2.81 6.32 -3.31
CA VAL A 39 2.08 7.35 -2.53
C VAL A 39 1.31 8.22 -3.52
N ASP A 40 0.01 8.36 -3.34
CA ASP A 40 -0.83 9.23 -4.16
C ASP A 40 -0.69 10.72 -3.82
N GLU A 41 -1.32 11.58 -4.61
CA GLU A 41 -1.25 13.03 -4.49
C GLU A 41 -1.80 13.51 -3.14
N ALA A 42 -2.91 12.92 -2.68
CA ALA A 42 -3.53 13.27 -1.41
C ALA A 42 -2.59 12.93 -0.23
N SER A 43 -1.94 11.78 -0.31
CA SER A 43 -0.96 11.34 0.70
C SER A 43 0.31 12.21 0.69
N ILE A 44 0.82 12.60 -0.49
CA ILE A 44 1.95 13.55 -0.58
C ILE A 44 1.59 14.89 0.05
N GLN A 45 0.37 15.38 -0.17
CA GLN A 45 -0.09 16.62 0.45
C GLN A 45 -0.06 16.53 1.99
N GLN A 46 -0.46 15.39 2.56
CA GLN A 46 -0.39 15.16 4.01
C GLN A 46 1.06 15.10 4.51
N ILE A 47 1.93 14.42 3.78
CA ILE A 47 3.37 14.38 4.09
C ILE A 47 3.95 15.78 4.13
N ASN A 48 3.68 16.60 3.12
CA ASN A 48 4.21 17.96 3.04
C ASN A 48 3.77 18.81 4.24
N LYS A 49 2.48 18.77 4.59
CA LYS A 49 1.94 19.49 5.74
C LYS A 49 2.56 19.04 7.08
N PHE A 50 2.71 17.74 7.26
CA PHE A 50 3.15 17.17 8.53
C PHE A 50 4.66 17.29 8.75
N SER A 51 5.45 17.11 7.70
CA SER A 51 6.91 17.06 7.76
C SER A 51 7.60 18.35 7.31
N ASP A 52 6.82 19.40 7.02
CA ASP A 52 7.31 20.69 6.49
C ASP A 52 8.23 20.47 5.27
N THR A 53 7.73 19.66 4.32
CA THR A 53 8.41 19.33 3.06
C THR A 53 7.65 19.93 1.88
N ASP A 54 8.33 20.05 0.73
CA ASP A 54 7.77 20.61 -0.51
C ASP A 54 7.94 19.59 -1.66
N PHE A 55 7.43 18.36 -1.46
CA PHE A 55 7.41 17.39 -2.53
C PHE A 55 6.33 17.73 -3.55
N PRO A 56 6.59 17.56 -4.86
CA PRO A 56 5.55 17.71 -5.87
C PRO A 56 4.31 16.85 -5.53
N THR A 57 3.13 17.48 -5.52
CA THR A 57 1.86 16.81 -5.17
C THR A 57 1.33 16.03 -6.38
N VAL A 58 1.99 14.92 -6.67
CA VAL A 58 1.74 14.01 -7.80
C VAL A 58 1.93 12.56 -7.36
N PRO A 59 1.42 11.56 -8.10
CA PRO A 59 1.69 10.16 -7.83
C PRO A 59 3.20 9.91 -7.79
N THR A 60 3.68 9.38 -6.68
CA THR A 60 5.11 9.27 -6.39
C THR A 60 5.48 7.84 -6.05
N LEU A 61 6.57 7.35 -6.64
CA LEU A 61 7.21 6.11 -6.23
C LEU A 61 8.44 6.41 -5.35
N PHE A 62 8.66 5.58 -4.35
CA PHE A 62 9.89 5.55 -3.59
C PHE A 62 10.54 4.18 -3.78
N LEU A 63 11.73 4.17 -4.36
CA LEU A 63 12.47 2.95 -4.66
C LEU A 63 13.74 2.90 -3.83
N GLU A 64 14.07 1.74 -3.30
CA GLU A 64 15.34 1.49 -2.62
C GLU A 64 16.05 0.31 -3.25
N PHE A 65 17.36 0.49 -3.51
CA PHE A 65 18.24 -0.53 -4.07
C PHE A 65 19.36 -0.85 -3.08
N HIS A 66 19.73 -2.11 -3.00
CA HIS A 66 20.85 -2.58 -2.20
C HIS A 66 21.83 -3.37 -3.08
N GLY A 67 23.11 -3.03 -3.03
CA GLY A 67 24.10 -3.76 -3.80
C GLY A 67 25.54 -3.25 -3.60
N ASN A 68 26.44 -3.73 -4.43
CA ASN A 68 27.77 -3.14 -4.58
C ASN A 68 27.70 -1.92 -5.52
N GLU A 69 28.73 -1.11 -5.53
CA GLU A 69 28.74 0.17 -6.24
C GLU A 69 28.52 0.03 -7.76
N SER A 70 29.10 -1.00 -8.40
CA SER A 70 28.93 -1.21 -9.84
C SER A 70 27.53 -1.71 -10.19
N GLY A 71 27.02 -2.71 -9.46
CA GLY A 71 25.65 -3.23 -9.68
C GLY A 71 24.58 -2.16 -9.46
N LEU A 72 24.73 -1.32 -8.41
CA LEU A 72 23.79 -0.23 -8.19
C LEU A 72 23.77 0.79 -9.33
N LYS A 73 24.92 1.10 -9.95
CA LYS A 73 24.96 2.00 -11.11
C LYS A 73 24.24 1.40 -12.31
N GLU A 74 24.38 0.10 -12.55
CA GLU A 74 23.71 -0.63 -13.63
C GLU A 74 22.21 -0.70 -13.38
N ASP A 75 21.78 -1.10 -12.17
CA ASP A 75 20.38 -1.20 -11.76
C ASP A 75 19.66 0.15 -11.88
N LEU A 76 20.32 1.24 -11.45
CA LEU A 76 19.78 2.60 -11.54
C LEU A 76 19.65 3.07 -12.97
N ALA A 77 20.67 2.88 -13.81
CA ALA A 77 20.63 3.30 -15.20
C ALA A 77 19.51 2.56 -15.96
N PHE A 78 19.35 1.26 -15.72
CA PHE A 78 18.30 0.49 -16.33
C PHE A 78 16.90 0.88 -15.80
N THR A 79 16.80 1.19 -14.50
CA THR A 79 15.56 1.70 -13.92
C THR A 79 15.17 3.05 -14.54
N GLU A 80 16.15 3.96 -14.73
CA GLU A 80 15.96 5.27 -15.34
C GLU A 80 15.44 5.13 -16.77
N GLU A 81 16.06 4.26 -17.59
CA GLU A 81 15.62 3.97 -18.96
C GLU A 81 14.15 3.50 -19.01
N ILE A 82 13.77 2.53 -18.16
CA ILE A 82 12.38 2.05 -18.08
C ILE A 82 11.42 3.19 -17.69
N MET A 83 11.81 4.05 -16.78
CA MET A 83 10.97 5.16 -16.33
C MET A 83 10.82 6.25 -17.40
N GLU A 84 11.91 6.59 -18.11
CA GLU A 84 11.89 7.54 -19.22
C GLU A 84 10.96 7.07 -20.35
N ASP A 85 11.01 5.79 -20.71
CA ASP A 85 10.14 5.17 -21.71
C ASP A 85 8.65 5.27 -21.34
N LEU A 86 8.34 5.35 -20.05
CA LEU A 86 6.99 5.50 -19.50
C LEU A 86 6.61 6.96 -19.19
N GLY A 87 7.42 7.91 -19.67
CA GLY A 87 7.13 9.34 -19.57
C GLY A 87 7.47 9.96 -18.22
N CYS A 88 8.34 9.34 -17.44
CA CYS A 88 8.86 9.94 -16.19
C CYS A 88 9.55 11.26 -16.49
N GLN A 89 9.13 12.34 -15.83
CA GLN A 89 9.64 13.69 -16.05
C GLN A 89 10.87 14.01 -15.19
N THR A 90 11.03 13.31 -14.08
CA THR A 90 12.12 13.57 -13.13
C THR A 90 12.57 12.26 -12.49
N PHE A 91 13.86 11.98 -12.61
CA PHE A 91 14.53 10.87 -11.95
C PHE A 91 15.64 11.44 -11.06
N THR A 92 15.50 11.29 -9.75
CA THR A 92 16.52 11.79 -8.82
C THR A 92 16.97 10.67 -7.89
N ALA A 93 18.24 10.31 -7.96
CA ALA A 93 18.85 9.33 -7.07
C ALA A 93 19.53 10.03 -5.89
N GLU A 94 19.21 9.65 -4.65
CA GLU A 94 19.80 10.20 -3.44
C GLU A 94 20.63 9.13 -2.71
N SER A 95 21.90 9.40 -2.55
CA SER A 95 22.84 8.53 -1.82
C SER A 95 23.14 9.00 -0.40
N ASP A 96 22.84 10.25 -0.06
CA ASP A 96 23.04 10.79 1.28
C ASP A 96 22.13 10.11 2.29
N THR A 97 22.72 9.55 3.35
CA THR A 97 21.98 8.76 4.35
C THR A 97 20.99 9.61 5.14
N ALA A 98 21.28 10.87 5.44
CA ALA A 98 20.40 11.73 6.22
C ALA A 98 19.15 12.10 5.41
N LYS A 99 19.33 12.51 4.16
CA LYS A 99 18.24 12.83 3.25
C LYS A 99 17.35 11.62 2.97
N ARG A 100 17.98 10.45 2.74
CA ARG A 100 17.27 9.20 2.56
C ARG A 100 16.41 8.84 3.77
N ASN A 101 16.96 8.94 4.97
CA ASN A 101 16.23 8.65 6.20
C ASN A 101 15.04 9.60 6.38
N GLN A 102 15.23 10.89 6.09
CA GLN A 102 14.14 11.89 6.15
C GLN A 102 12.96 11.52 5.26
N LEU A 103 13.23 10.98 4.08
CA LEU A 103 12.19 10.54 3.16
C LEU A 103 11.40 9.34 3.66
N TRP A 104 12.13 8.32 4.13
CA TRP A 104 11.49 7.15 4.70
C TRP A 104 10.72 7.48 5.98
N GLU A 105 11.22 8.42 6.79
CA GLU A 105 10.51 8.93 7.95
C GLU A 105 9.21 9.62 7.55
N ALA A 106 9.24 10.47 6.53
CA ALA A 106 8.04 11.13 6.00
C ALA A 106 7.00 10.11 5.52
N ARG A 107 7.42 9.07 4.78
CA ARG A 107 6.53 7.97 4.35
C ARG A 107 6.00 7.16 5.54
N HIS A 108 6.84 6.85 6.53
CA HIS A 108 6.44 6.12 7.75
C HIS A 108 5.41 6.88 8.57
N ASN A 109 5.52 8.20 8.61
CA ASN A 109 4.64 9.06 9.38
C ASN A 109 3.30 9.36 8.70
N LEU A 110 3.02 8.79 7.52
CA LEU A 110 1.81 9.10 6.73
C LEU A 110 0.51 8.92 7.52
N ALA A 111 0.38 7.83 8.29
CA ALA A 111 -0.79 7.61 9.13
C ALA A 111 -0.97 8.71 10.19
N TYR A 112 0.13 9.16 10.80
CA TYR A 112 0.12 10.27 11.76
C TYR A 112 -0.18 11.59 11.08
N ALA A 113 0.29 11.80 9.85
CA ALA A 113 0.01 12.99 9.06
C ALA A 113 -1.49 13.15 8.79
N PHE A 114 -2.17 12.08 8.40
CA PHE A 114 -3.63 12.08 8.25
C PHE A 114 -4.34 12.37 9.56
N VAL A 115 -3.98 11.70 10.65
CA VAL A 115 -4.61 11.91 11.96
C VAL A 115 -4.42 13.36 12.46
N HIS A 116 -3.25 13.94 12.20
CA HIS A 116 -2.94 15.32 12.59
C HIS A 116 -3.77 16.37 11.82
N ASP A 117 -3.96 16.16 10.51
CA ASP A 117 -4.68 17.12 9.64
C ASP A 117 -6.21 17.06 9.80
N TYR A 118 -6.73 15.99 10.40
CA TYR A 118 -8.18 15.79 10.61
C TYR A 118 -8.55 15.60 12.08
N PRO A 119 -8.43 16.67 12.91
CA PRO A 119 -8.74 16.58 14.34
C PRO A 119 -10.21 16.17 14.55
N GLY A 120 -10.42 15.22 15.47
CA GLY A 120 -11.74 14.69 15.78
C GLY A 120 -12.21 13.52 14.91
N LYS A 121 -11.56 13.27 13.78
CA LYS A 121 -11.81 12.08 12.97
C LYS A 121 -10.97 10.88 13.43
N LYS A 122 -11.38 9.68 13.03
CA LYS A 122 -10.65 8.43 13.28
C LYS A 122 -10.11 7.88 11.97
N LEU A 123 -8.89 7.39 12.02
CA LEU A 123 -8.28 6.69 10.91
C LEU A 123 -8.88 5.29 10.78
N MET A 124 -9.42 4.97 9.61
CA MET A 124 -9.68 3.62 9.14
C MET A 124 -8.67 3.28 8.05
N LEU A 125 -7.92 2.20 8.24
CA LEU A 125 -6.91 1.74 7.30
C LEU A 125 -7.40 0.46 6.63
N THR A 126 -7.39 0.45 5.29
CA THR A 126 -7.62 -0.77 4.53
C THR A 126 -6.28 -1.49 4.27
N ASP A 127 -6.35 -2.74 3.81
CA ASP A 127 -5.15 -3.53 3.56
C ASP A 127 -5.51 -4.71 2.66
N ILE A 128 -5.34 -4.54 1.37
CA ILE A 128 -5.54 -5.57 0.36
C ILE A 128 -4.23 -5.81 -0.40
N ALA A 129 -4.08 -6.99 -0.95
CA ALA A 129 -3.03 -7.27 -1.92
C ALA A 129 -3.61 -7.99 -3.13
N VAL A 130 -3.06 -7.71 -4.30
CA VAL A 130 -3.43 -8.30 -5.58
C VAL A 130 -2.18 -8.80 -6.32
N PRO A 131 -2.32 -9.73 -7.27
CA PRO A 131 -1.23 -10.03 -8.18
C PRO A 131 -0.70 -8.75 -8.84
N ILE A 132 0.61 -8.69 -9.09
CA ILE A 132 1.26 -7.49 -9.66
C ILE A 132 0.62 -7.09 -11.01
N SER A 133 0.15 -8.06 -11.80
CA SER A 133 -0.56 -7.80 -13.06
C SER A 133 -1.88 -7.04 -12.89
N GLU A 134 -2.51 -7.14 -11.71
CA GLU A 134 -3.80 -6.52 -11.41
C GLU A 134 -3.65 -5.19 -10.64
N LEU A 135 -2.41 -4.84 -10.28
CA LEU A 135 -2.15 -3.74 -9.34
C LEU A 135 -2.62 -2.38 -9.87
N ALA A 136 -2.34 -2.08 -11.14
CA ALA A 136 -2.74 -0.81 -11.74
C ALA A 136 -4.26 -0.62 -11.72
N ASP A 137 -4.99 -1.65 -12.15
CA ASP A 137 -6.45 -1.62 -12.19
C ASP A 137 -7.05 -1.59 -10.77
N ALA A 138 -6.44 -2.31 -9.82
CA ALA A 138 -6.90 -2.34 -8.43
C ALA A 138 -6.75 -0.97 -7.74
N ILE A 139 -5.64 -0.27 -7.96
CA ILE A 139 -5.45 1.06 -7.38
C ILE A 139 -6.34 2.08 -8.10
N HIS A 140 -6.50 1.98 -9.41
CA HIS A 140 -7.42 2.83 -10.18
C HIS A 140 -8.86 2.69 -9.66
N PHE A 141 -9.36 1.46 -9.58
CA PHE A 141 -10.67 1.15 -9.00
C PHE A 141 -10.82 1.70 -7.58
N THR A 142 -9.79 1.52 -6.74
CA THR A 142 -9.81 2.03 -5.36
C THR A 142 -9.90 3.55 -5.33
N LYS A 143 -9.19 4.25 -6.22
CA LYS A 143 -9.22 5.72 -6.32
C LYS A 143 -10.60 6.23 -6.75
N GLU A 144 -11.25 5.57 -7.72
CA GLU A 144 -12.62 5.89 -8.13
C GLU A 144 -13.60 5.69 -6.96
N LYS A 145 -13.52 4.54 -6.27
CA LYS A 145 -14.38 4.24 -5.13
C LYS A 145 -14.16 5.18 -3.94
N LEU A 146 -12.93 5.62 -3.72
CA LEU A 146 -12.63 6.61 -2.69
C LEU A 146 -13.29 7.96 -3.00
N ALA A 147 -13.25 8.39 -4.26
CA ALA A 147 -13.94 9.60 -4.70
C ALA A 147 -15.47 9.49 -4.55
N GLU A 148 -16.06 8.35 -4.92
CA GLU A 148 -17.50 8.08 -4.75
C GLU A 148 -17.93 8.06 -3.27
N ALA A 149 -17.05 7.59 -2.38
CA ALA A 149 -17.34 7.55 -0.95
C ALA A 149 -17.43 8.94 -0.30
N HIS A 150 -16.85 9.97 -0.92
CA HIS A 150 -16.79 11.33 -0.37
C HIS A 150 -16.21 11.36 1.05
N ILE A 151 -15.16 10.60 1.29
CA ILE A 151 -14.44 10.53 2.56
C ILE A 151 -13.01 11.04 2.34
N PRO A 152 -12.50 11.96 3.16
CA PRO A 152 -11.10 12.37 3.07
C PRO A 152 -10.17 11.18 3.25
N GLY A 153 -9.20 11.05 2.37
CA GLY A 153 -8.26 9.94 2.42
C GLY A 153 -7.21 9.99 1.33
N GLY A 154 -6.35 8.99 1.30
CA GLY A 154 -5.32 8.81 0.30
C GLY A 154 -4.88 7.35 0.19
N ILE A 155 -4.09 7.05 -0.82
CA ILE A 155 -3.63 5.69 -1.13
C ILE A 155 -2.10 5.65 -1.07
N ALA A 156 -1.57 4.67 -0.35
CA ALA A 156 -0.15 4.36 -0.36
C ALA A 156 0.08 2.87 -0.08
N GLY A 157 1.22 2.32 -0.47
CA GLY A 157 1.48 0.91 -0.18
C GLY A 157 2.77 0.35 -0.71
N HIS A 158 3.00 -0.90 -0.35
CA HIS A 158 4.14 -1.75 -0.72
C HIS A 158 3.88 -2.37 -2.10
N VAL A 159 3.87 -1.52 -3.13
CA VAL A 159 3.44 -1.93 -4.47
C VAL A 159 4.35 -2.96 -5.14
N GLY A 160 5.58 -3.12 -4.63
CA GLY A 160 6.47 -4.21 -5.04
C GLY A 160 5.93 -5.61 -4.73
N ASP A 161 5.08 -5.72 -3.70
CA ASP A 161 4.43 -6.96 -3.27
C ASP A 161 2.94 -7.02 -3.66
N GLY A 162 2.45 -6.02 -4.40
CA GLY A 162 1.04 -5.90 -4.76
C GLY A 162 0.13 -5.43 -3.62
N ASN A 163 0.69 -5.08 -2.46
CA ASN A 163 -0.04 -4.64 -1.28
C ASN A 163 -0.17 -3.12 -1.23
N PHE A 164 -1.37 -2.63 -0.93
CA PHE A 164 -1.61 -1.21 -0.72
C PHE A 164 -2.74 -0.95 0.27
N HIS A 165 -2.74 0.27 0.79
CA HIS A 165 -3.63 0.74 1.84
C HIS A 165 -4.37 1.99 1.39
N THR A 166 -5.60 2.15 1.88
CA THR A 166 -6.31 3.43 1.82
C THR A 166 -6.46 3.98 3.24
N PHE A 167 -6.04 5.23 3.42
CA PHE A 167 -6.16 5.98 4.67
C PHE A 167 -7.48 6.75 4.62
N LEU A 168 -8.47 6.37 5.40
CA LEU A 168 -9.79 7.00 5.45
C LEU A 168 -9.95 7.75 6.78
N MET A 169 -10.29 9.03 6.71
CA MET A 169 -10.52 9.86 7.90
C MET A 169 -12.00 10.02 8.20
N LEU A 170 -12.51 9.30 9.20
CA LEU A 170 -13.94 9.13 9.49
C LEU A 170 -14.40 9.90 10.71
N ASP A 171 -15.54 10.55 10.61
CA ASP A 171 -16.35 10.89 11.78
C ASP A 171 -17.17 9.66 12.21
N ILE A 172 -16.72 8.98 13.26
CA ILE A 172 -17.38 7.77 13.76
C ILE A 172 -18.76 8.02 14.37
N ASN A 173 -19.11 9.28 14.64
CA ASN A 173 -20.44 9.68 15.12
C ASN A 173 -21.42 9.93 13.96
N ASN A 174 -20.93 9.98 12.72
CA ASN A 174 -21.75 10.08 11.51
C ASN A 174 -21.99 8.69 10.93
N GLU A 175 -23.15 8.11 11.23
CA GLU A 175 -23.52 6.76 10.79
C GLU A 175 -23.47 6.61 9.26
N GLU A 176 -23.87 7.63 8.50
CA GLU A 176 -23.84 7.59 7.04
C GLU A 176 -22.41 7.54 6.50
N GLU A 177 -21.47 8.29 7.12
CA GLU A 177 -20.06 8.26 6.74
C GLU A 177 -19.44 6.90 7.05
N VAL A 178 -19.76 6.33 8.22
CA VAL A 178 -19.32 4.98 8.61
C VAL A 178 -19.84 3.91 7.64
N GLU A 179 -21.11 3.99 7.22
CA GLU A 179 -21.67 3.02 6.27
C GLU A 179 -21.08 3.17 4.86
N ARG A 180 -20.76 4.40 4.42
CA ARG A 180 -20.02 4.63 3.17
C ARG A 180 -18.63 4.02 3.23
N ALA A 181 -17.92 4.18 4.34
CA ALA A 181 -16.58 3.59 4.53
C ALA A 181 -16.61 2.06 4.53
N LYS A 182 -17.59 1.44 5.19
CA LYS A 182 -17.78 -0.01 5.16
C LYS A 182 -18.05 -0.53 3.76
N ARG A 183 -18.92 0.16 3.00
CA ARG A 183 -19.22 -0.17 1.62
C ARG A 183 -17.97 -0.08 0.75
N PHE A 184 -17.26 1.03 0.82
CA PHE A 184 -15.98 1.22 0.14
C PHE A 184 -15.01 0.07 0.42
N ASN A 185 -14.77 -0.24 1.71
CA ASN A 185 -13.86 -1.33 2.09
C ASN A 185 -14.33 -2.68 1.53
N ARG A 186 -15.64 -2.96 1.56
CA ARG A 186 -16.20 -4.19 1.00
C ARG A 186 -15.96 -4.27 -0.52
N GLU A 187 -16.21 -3.19 -1.25
CA GLU A 187 -16.05 -3.16 -2.70
C GLU A 187 -14.60 -3.42 -3.12
N ILE A 188 -13.63 -2.77 -2.49
CA ILE A 188 -12.21 -2.98 -2.82
C ILE A 188 -11.71 -4.38 -2.43
N VAL A 189 -12.19 -4.93 -1.31
CA VAL A 189 -11.85 -6.29 -0.90
C VAL A 189 -12.40 -7.31 -1.90
N LEU A 190 -13.68 -7.21 -2.27
CA LEU A 190 -14.27 -8.12 -3.25
C LEU A 190 -13.58 -8.01 -4.61
N TYR A 191 -13.25 -6.80 -5.04
CA TYR A 191 -12.48 -6.57 -6.26
C TYR A 191 -11.13 -7.29 -6.24
N ALA A 192 -10.41 -7.24 -5.11
CA ALA A 192 -9.15 -7.94 -4.94
C ALA A 192 -9.32 -9.48 -4.97
N LEU A 193 -10.32 -10.01 -4.25
CA LEU A 193 -10.58 -11.45 -4.19
C LEU A 193 -10.94 -12.03 -5.56
N GLU A 194 -11.78 -11.34 -6.35
CA GLU A 194 -12.16 -11.75 -7.70
C GLU A 194 -10.98 -11.87 -8.67
N ARG A 195 -9.85 -11.20 -8.34
CA ARG A 195 -8.62 -11.18 -9.14
C ARG A 195 -7.50 -12.02 -8.56
N GLY A 196 -7.83 -12.94 -7.64
CA GLY A 196 -6.84 -13.81 -6.99
C GLY A 196 -5.98 -13.12 -5.94
N GLY A 197 -6.42 -11.98 -5.45
CA GLY A 197 -5.81 -11.25 -4.34
C GLY A 197 -6.30 -11.74 -2.98
N THR A 198 -6.05 -10.94 -1.94
CA THR A 198 -6.41 -11.25 -0.54
C THR A 198 -7.03 -10.03 0.15
N CYS A 199 -7.91 -10.31 1.11
CA CYS A 199 -8.49 -9.27 1.98
C CYS A 199 -7.50 -8.71 2.99
N THR A 200 -6.32 -9.30 3.14
CA THR A 200 -5.30 -8.87 4.10
C THR A 200 -3.89 -9.11 3.57
N GLY A 201 -3.23 -8.02 3.18
CA GLY A 201 -1.84 -8.07 2.71
C GLY A 201 -0.88 -8.36 3.87
N GLU A 202 -0.85 -7.47 4.87
CA GLU A 202 0.12 -7.56 5.98
C GLU A 202 -0.49 -7.36 7.39
N HIS A 203 -1.65 -6.71 7.52
CA HIS A 203 -2.21 -6.36 8.83
C HIS A 203 -2.93 -7.52 9.55
N GLY A 204 -3.15 -8.63 8.87
CA GLY A 204 -3.89 -9.77 9.38
C GLY A 204 -5.41 -9.58 9.37
N VAL A 205 -6.12 -10.69 9.57
CA VAL A 205 -7.58 -10.77 9.51
C VAL A 205 -8.25 -10.15 10.73
N GLY A 206 -7.75 -10.46 11.92
CA GLY A 206 -8.32 -10.00 13.18
C GLY A 206 -9.81 -10.33 13.32
N ILE A 207 -10.59 -9.31 13.70
CA ILE A 207 -12.06 -9.34 13.74
C ILE A 207 -12.63 -8.68 12.47
N GLY A 208 -12.00 -7.62 11.99
CA GLY A 208 -12.55 -6.75 10.96
C GLY A 208 -12.69 -7.38 9.57
N LYS A 209 -11.80 -8.33 9.25
CA LYS A 209 -11.78 -9.00 7.92
C LYS A 209 -12.33 -10.42 7.95
N LYS A 210 -12.79 -10.89 9.11
CA LYS A 210 -13.31 -12.25 9.31
C LYS A 210 -14.47 -12.60 8.37
N THR A 211 -15.29 -11.62 8.02
CA THR A 211 -16.43 -11.80 7.11
C THR A 211 -16.03 -12.18 5.70
N TYR A 212 -14.79 -11.91 5.27
CA TYR A 212 -14.29 -12.21 3.94
C TYR A 212 -13.64 -13.60 3.83
N GLN A 213 -13.40 -14.27 4.96
CA GLN A 213 -12.66 -15.54 4.99
C GLN A 213 -13.35 -16.65 4.20
N LYS A 214 -14.68 -16.64 4.12
CA LYS A 214 -15.43 -17.64 3.36
C LYS A 214 -15.30 -17.41 1.85
N GLU A 215 -15.35 -16.17 1.42
CA GLU A 215 -15.15 -15.77 0.02
C GLU A 215 -13.72 -16.07 -0.44
N GLU A 216 -12.73 -15.81 0.40
CA GLU A 216 -11.32 -16.00 0.07
C GLU A 216 -10.87 -17.46 0.07
N HIS A 217 -11.28 -18.24 1.08
CA HIS A 217 -10.75 -19.57 1.32
C HIS A 217 -11.74 -20.71 0.99
N GLY A 218 -13.01 -20.41 0.78
CA GLY A 218 -14.02 -21.42 0.46
C GLY A 218 -14.03 -22.58 1.45
N THR A 219 -13.90 -23.80 0.95
CA THR A 219 -13.90 -25.03 1.77
C THR A 219 -12.65 -25.18 2.65
N ALA A 220 -11.54 -24.54 2.32
CA ALA A 220 -10.33 -24.56 3.14
C ALA A 220 -10.56 -23.93 4.53
N LEU A 221 -11.57 -23.05 4.67
CA LEU A 221 -11.95 -22.49 5.95
C LEU A 221 -12.35 -23.55 6.98
N GLU A 222 -12.99 -24.64 6.55
CA GLU A 222 -13.36 -25.74 7.44
C GLU A 222 -12.13 -26.52 7.96
N VAL A 223 -11.10 -26.66 7.13
CA VAL A 223 -9.81 -27.22 7.56
C VAL A 223 -9.14 -26.33 8.60
N MET A 224 -9.14 -25.01 8.37
CA MET A 224 -8.60 -24.04 9.33
C MET A 224 -9.33 -24.12 10.69
N LYS A 225 -10.65 -24.25 10.70
CA LYS A 225 -11.46 -24.46 11.91
C LYS A 225 -11.07 -25.75 12.63
N GLN A 226 -10.90 -26.84 11.91
CA GLN A 226 -10.48 -28.12 12.49
C GLN A 226 -9.09 -28.03 13.13
N LEU A 227 -8.13 -27.39 12.47
CA LEU A 227 -6.80 -27.13 13.02
C LEU A 227 -6.90 -26.29 14.31
N LYS A 228 -7.67 -25.22 14.28
CA LYS A 228 -7.90 -24.37 15.47
C LYS A 228 -8.48 -25.21 16.62
N LYS A 229 -9.52 -26.03 16.40
CA LYS A 229 -10.13 -26.89 17.41
C LYS A 229 -9.15 -27.93 17.96
N THR A 230 -8.26 -28.44 17.11
CA THR A 230 -7.27 -29.43 17.51
C THR A 230 -6.21 -28.85 18.44
N PHE A 231 -5.68 -27.66 18.12
CA PHE A 231 -4.61 -27.04 18.90
C PHE A 231 -5.10 -26.20 20.07
N ASP A 232 -6.35 -25.74 20.02
CA ASP A 232 -6.96 -24.91 21.06
C ASP A 232 -8.40 -25.37 21.35
N PRO A 233 -8.57 -26.56 21.90
CA PRO A 233 -9.91 -27.13 22.16
C PRO A 233 -10.75 -26.32 23.14
N SER A 234 -10.11 -25.53 24.00
CA SER A 234 -10.77 -24.64 24.97
C SER A 234 -11.01 -23.22 24.43
N ASN A 235 -10.59 -22.95 23.17
CA ASN A 235 -10.72 -21.64 22.52
C ASN A 235 -10.25 -20.46 23.37
N ILE A 236 -9.10 -20.61 24.02
CA ILE A 236 -8.50 -19.57 24.87
C ILE A 236 -7.45 -18.72 24.15
N LEU A 237 -6.93 -19.19 22.99
CA LEU A 237 -5.94 -18.48 22.20
C LEU A 237 -6.65 -17.57 21.19
N ASN A 238 -6.62 -16.25 21.41
CA ASN A 238 -7.26 -15.26 20.55
C ASN A 238 -8.71 -15.64 20.15
N PRO A 239 -9.62 -15.84 21.11
CA PRO A 239 -10.98 -16.19 20.81
C PRO A 239 -11.65 -15.12 19.92
N THR A 240 -12.56 -15.54 19.03
CA THR A 240 -13.28 -14.68 18.09
C THR A 240 -12.43 -14.01 16.98
N LYS A 241 -11.12 -14.24 16.95
CA LYS A 241 -10.22 -13.73 15.90
C LYS A 241 -10.14 -14.70 14.74
N ILE A 242 -9.99 -14.17 13.52
CA ILE A 242 -9.75 -14.88 12.26
C ILE A 242 -10.94 -15.72 11.82
N ILE A 243 -11.36 -16.71 12.61
CA ILE A 243 -12.45 -17.65 12.34
C ILE A 243 -13.28 -17.90 13.60
N ASP A 244 -14.57 -18.17 13.41
CA ASP A 244 -15.43 -18.68 14.49
C ASP A 244 -15.37 -20.20 14.51
N ILE A 245 -15.19 -20.76 15.71
CA ILE A 245 -15.26 -22.19 15.98
C ILE A 245 -16.49 -22.47 16.83
N ASP A 246 -17.61 -22.65 16.17
CA ASP A 246 -18.86 -23.09 16.80
C ASP A 246 -18.81 -24.59 17.14
#